data_dc3306f489a4f9a5b170ac6500c1353b
#
_entry.id   dc3306f489a4f9a5b170ac6500c1353b
#
_cell.length_a   1.000
_cell.length_b   1.000
_cell.length_c   1.000
_cell.angle_alpha   90.00
_cell.angle_beta   90.00
_cell.angle_gamma   90.00
#
_symmetry.space_group_name_H-M   'P 1'
#
loop_
_entity.id
_entity.type
_entity.pdbx_description
1 polymer ?
#
loop_
_entity_poly.entity_id
_entity_poly.type
_entity_poly.pdbx_seq_one_letter_code
_entity_poly.pdbx_strand_id
1 'polypeptide(L)'
;MPVVGRAEAQVPAAGPIRPKLYDEEVMTESNEIPEPPAIAWEVFPGEAMDRARVYAELLAGSGVERGLLGPREVPRIWDRHMLNCGVVAEVVPENTTLVDIGSGAGLPGVVLAIIRPDVRVTLLEPLLRRTVFLSEITEILKLDNVEVLRGRAEELAYKRVFDVATARAVTPLDRLVAWSLPLLREGGELLAMKGERAAEEIENARRQLQASGARSVELVTVGEGKVEPPTTLVRVVAGRPPGNGKRRRRKR
;
A
#
# COMPACT_ATOMS: atom_id res chain seq x y z
N MET A 1 38.94 51.67 2.60
CA MET A 1 38.58 50.36 2.02
C MET A 1 37.13 50.12 2.33
N PRO A 2 36.18 50.16 1.34
CA PRO A 2 34.77 49.93 1.62
C PRO A 2 34.46 48.43 1.63
N VAL A 3 33.64 48.05 2.64
CA VAL A 3 33.12 46.70 2.81
C VAL A 3 32.02 46.45 1.77
N VAL A 4 32.22 45.41 0.96
CA VAL A 4 31.25 44.98 -0.08
C VAL A 4 30.14 44.20 0.61
N GLY A 5 28.93 44.74 0.59
CA GLY A 5 27.72 44.06 1.03
C GLY A 5 27.37 42.91 0.10
N ARG A 6 27.18 41.72 0.67
CA ARG A 6 26.59 40.57 -0.05
C ARG A 6 25.10 40.82 -0.24
N ALA A 7 24.67 40.87 -1.48
CA ALA A 7 23.27 40.83 -1.85
C ALA A 7 22.68 39.45 -1.55
N GLU A 8 21.71 39.38 -0.64
CA GLU A 8 20.87 38.20 -0.44
C GLU A 8 19.94 38.06 -1.63
N ALA A 9 20.07 36.97 -2.36
CA ALA A 9 19.14 36.60 -3.43
C ALA A 9 17.81 36.17 -2.82
N GLN A 10 16.77 36.99 -2.98
CA GLN A 10 15.40 36.63 -2.65
C GLN A 10 14.94 35.50 -3.57
N VAL A 11 14.65 34.33 -2.97
CA VAL A 11 13.95 33.23 -3.61
C VAL A 11 12.50 33.68 -3.81
N PRO A 12 11.95 33.67 -5.03
CA PRO A 12 10.55 34.01 -5.26
C PRO A 12 9.66 32.97 -4.57
N ALA A 13 8.71 33.41 -3.76
CA ALA A 13 7.70 32.59 -3.14
C ALA A 13 6.89 31.88 -4.25
N ALA A 14 6.95 30.56 -4.28
CA ALA A 14 6.09 29.75 -5.14
C ALA A 14 4.63 29.99 -4.69
N GLY A 15 3.83 30.59 -5.57
CA GLY A 15 2.40 30.72 -5.37
C GLY A 15 1.72 29.33 -5.28
N PRO A 16 0.49 29.27 -4.73
CA PRO A 16 -0.22 28.01 -4.57
C PRO A 16 -0.35 27.33 -5.92
N ILE A 17 0.21 26.11 -6.03
CA ILE A 17 0.05 25.22 -7.18
C ILE A 17 -1.44 24.86 -7.22
N ARG A 18 -2.21 25.56 -8.04
CA ARG A 18 -3.54 25.08 -8.42
C ARG A 18 -3.33 23.84 -9.27
N PRO A 19 -3.90 22.67 -8.92
CA PRO A 19 -3.90 21.56 -9.85
C PRO A 19 -4.53 22.06 -11.15
N LYS A 20 -3.85 21.90 -12.29
CA LYS A 20 -4.46 22.06 -13.60
C LYS A 20 -5.60 21.04 -13.65
N LEU A 21 -6.79 21.50 -13.38
CA LEU A 21 -8.01 20.78 -13.72
C LEU A 21 -7.96 20.63 -15.24
N TYR A 22 -7.91 19.40 -15.68
CA TYR A 22 -7.88 18.81 -17.01
C TYR A 22 -8.31 19.71 -18.17
N ASP A 23 -7.56 19.69 -19.27
CA ASP A 23 -8.08 20.14 -20.57
C ASP A 23 -9.26 19.21 -20.92
N GLU A 24 -10.46 19.74 -20.95
CA GLU A 24 -11.73 19.03 -21.17
C GLU A 24 -11.83 18.31 -22.53
N GLU A 25 -10.82 18.44 -23.41
CA GLU A 25 -10.89 17.95 -24.80
C GLU A 25 -10.35 16.54 -25.06
N VAL A 26 -9.90 15.78 -24.05
CA VAL A 26 -9.31 14.44 -24.26
C VAL A 26 -10.06 13.29 -23.55
N MET A 27 -11.25 13.54 -23.05
CA MET A 27 -12.11 12.49 -22.48
C MET A 27 -12.86 11.78 -23.60
N THR A 28 -12.29 10.68 -24.12
CA THR A 28 -13.06 9.73 -24.90
C THR A 28 -13.99 8.94 -23.98
N GLU A 29 -15.20 8.57 -24.45
CA GLU A 29 -16.24 7.83 -23.69
C GLU A 29 -15.75 6.59 -22.91
N SER A 30 -14.54 6.10 -23.17
CA SER A 30 -13.94 4.95 -22.49
C SER A 30 -13.21 5.26 -21.17
N ASN A 31 -13.10 6.52 -20.76
CA ASN A 31 -12.34 6.96 -19.58
C ASN A 31 -13.19 7.58 -18.48
N GLU A 32 -14.53 7.55 -18.59
CA GLU A 32 -15.38 8.00 -17.50
C GLU A 32 -15.24 7.07 -16.29
N ILE A 33 -14.98 7.70 -15.14
CA ILE A 33 -14.94 6.99 -13.86
C ILE A 33 -16.38 6.65 -13.50
N PRO A 34 -16.72 5.37 -13.29
CA PRO A 34 -18.08 5.02 -12.89
C PRO A 34 -18.39 5.60 -11.51
N GLU A 35 -19.67 5.93 -11.31
CA GLU A 35 -20.13 6.33 -9.98
C GLU A 35 -19.87 5.20 -8.96
N PRO A 36 -19.55 5.53 -7.70
CA PRO A 36 -19.36 4.54 -6.68
C PRO A 36 -20.66 3.73 -6.47
N PRO A 37 -20.58 2.39 -6.45
CA PRO A 37 -21.75 1.57 -6.19
C PRO A 37 -22.24 1.77 -4.74
N ALA A 38 -23.52 1.50 -4.47
CA ALA A 38 -24.14 1.74 -3.16
C ALA A 38 -23.34 1.14 -2.00
N ILE A 39 -22.76 -0.04 -2.18
CA ILE A 39 -21.93 -0.72 -1.18
C ILE A 39 -20.66 0.05 -0.80
N ALA A 40 -20.19 0.96 -1.65
CA ALA A 40 -19.00 1.76 -1.36
C ALA A 40 -19.20 2.65 -0.12
N TRP A 41 -20.44 3.10 0.15
CA TRP A 41 -20.77 3.89 1.34
C TRP A 41 -20.68 3.11 2.65
N GLU A 42 -20.79 1.79 2.59
CA GLU A 42 -20.58 0.93 3.75
C GLU A 42 -19.09 0.66 3.99
N VAL A 43 -18.31 0.53 2.89
CA VAL A 43 -16.86 0.27 2.98
C VAL A 43 -16.09 1.56 3.33
N PHE A 44 -16.57 2.72 2.85
CA PHE A 44 -15.97 4.04 3.07
C PHE A 44 -16.95 4.94 3.84
N PRO A 45 -17.12 4.79 5.16
CA PRO A 45 -18.10 5.57 5.90
C PRO A 45 -17.68 7.04 6.07
N GLY A 46 -18.66 7.95 6.02
CA GLY A 46 -18.47 9.37 6.31
C GLY A 46 -17.45 10.04 5.39
N GLU A 47 -16.50 10.79 5.95
CA GLU A 47 -15.43 11.50 5.20
C GLU A 47 -14.51 10.59 4.40
N ALA A 48 -14.44 9.30 4.74
CA ALA A 48 -13.65 8.33 3.99
C ALA A 48 -14.14 8.22 2.54
N MET A 49 -15.46 8.37 2.32
CA MET A 49 -16.03 8.33 0.96
C MET A 49 -15.57 9.49 0.10
N ASP A 50 -15.52 10.71 0.63
CA ASP A 50 -15.06 11.88 -0.11
C ASP A 50 -13.60 11.71 -0.54
N ARG A 51 -12.75 11.24 0.38
CA ARG A 51 -11.34 10.93 0.07
C ARG A 51 -11.20 9.79 -0.94
N ALA A 52 -12.05 8.75 -0.84
CA ALA A 52 -12.05 7.63 -1.76
C ALA A 52 -12.42 8.05 -3.20
N ARG A 53 -13.39 8.97 -3.36
CA ARG A 53 -13.75 9.53 -4.68
C ARG A 53 -12.58 10.30 -5.28
N VAL A 54 -11.99 11.22 -4.52
CA VAL A 54 -10.81 11.97 -4.98
C VAL A 54 -9.66 11.02 -5.34
N TYR A 55 -9.43 9.98 -4.55
CA TYR A 55 -8.39 9.01 -4.87
C TYR A 55 -8.68 8.21 -6.13
N ALA A 56 -9.93 7.79 -6.36
CA ALA A 56 -10.35 7.12 -7.59
C ALA A 56 -10.10 8.02 -8.82
N GLU A 57 -10.42 9.31 -8.73
CA GLU A 57 -10.14 10.30 -9.77
C GLU A 57 -8.63 10.44 -10.04
N LEU A 58 -7.81 10.53 -9.00
CA LEU A 58 -6.35 10.60 -9.14
C LEU A 58 -5.76 9.33 -9.77
N LEU A 59 -6.31 8.15 -9.45
CA LEU A 59 -5.90 6.90 -10.09
C LEU A 59 -6.27 6.85 -11.57
N ALA A 60 -7.50 7.28 -11.92
CA ALA A 60 -7.99 7.29 -13.28
C ALA A 60 -7.33 8.35 -14.17
N GLY A 61 -6.94 9.49 -13.60
CA GLY A 61 -6.22 10.55 -14.27
C GLY A 61 -4.71 10.36 -14.22
N SER A 62 -4.05 11.04 -13.30
CA SER A 62 -2.58 11.06 -13.19
C SER A 62 -1.96 9.67 -12.95
N GLY A 63 -2.71 8.73 -12.37
CA GLY A 63 -2.29 7.35 -12.22
C GLY A 63 -2.14 6.64 -13.58
N VAL A 64 -3.11 6.82 -14.47
CA VAL A 64 -3.06 6.29 -15.84
C VAL A 64 -1.98 6.99 -16.66
N GLU A 65 -1.93 8.31 -16.65
CA GLU A 65 -0.92 9.10 -17.36
C GLU A 65 0.52 8.69 -17.01
N ARG A 66 0.76 8.39 -15.74
CA ARG A 66 2.08 7.95 -15.24
C ARG A 66 2.31 6.43 -15.38
N GLY A 67 1.38 5.69 -15.97
CA GLY A 67 1.46 4.24 -16.18
C GLY A 67 1.47 3.43 -14.88
N LEU A 68 0.78 3.92 -13.85
CA LEU A 68 0.58 3.25 -12.57
C LEU A 68 -0.68 2.38 -12.58
N LEU A 69 -1.67 2.77 -13.37
CA LEU A 69 -2.89 2.05 -13.63
C LEU A 69 -3.08 1.93 -15.15
N GLY A 70 -3.54 0.77 -15.62
CA GLY A 70 -3.88 0.62 -17.03
C GLY A 70 -5.20 1.34 -17.37
N PRO A 71 -5.34 1.99 -18.53
CA PRO A 71 -6.58 2.70 -18.89
C PRO A 71 -7.82 1.77 -18.89
N ARG A 72 -7.64 0.49 -19.21
CA ARG A 72 -8.72 -0.51 -19.15
C ARG A 72 -9.19 -0.87 -17.74
N GLU A 73 -8.47 -0.42 -16.71
CA GLU A 73 -8.84 -0.62 -15.31
C GLU A 73 -9.77 0.49 -14.78
N VAL A 74 -9.84 1.64 -15.48
CA VAL A 74 -10.67 2.79 -15.05
C VAL A 74 -12.15 2.41 -14.90
N PRO A 75 -12.82 1.72 -15.84
CA PRO A 75 -14.21 1.30 -15.67
C PRO A 75 -14.44 0.33 -14.50
N ARG A 76 -13.37 -0.26 -13.95
CA ARG A 76 -13.41 -1.24 -12.85
C ARG A 76 -12.80 -0.70 -11.56
N ILE A 77 -12.59 0.61 -11.48
CA ILE A 77 -11.83 1.24 -10.40
C ILE A 77 -12.46 0.97 -9.04
N TRP A 78 -13.79 1.03 -8.95
CA TRP A 78 -14.50 0.77 -7.72
C TRP A 78 -14.44 -0.70 -7.32
N ASP A 79 -14.87 -1.59 -8.19
CA ASP A 79 -15.00 -3.01 -7.85
C ASP A 79 -13.62 -3.66 -7.65
N ARG A 80 -12.73 -3.47 -8.62
CA ARG A 80 -11.46 -4.19 -8.63
C ARG A 80 -10.37 -3.55 -7.76
N HIS A 81 -10.45 -2.24 -7.54
CA HIS A 81 -9.39 -1.52 -6.82
C HIS A 81 -9.86 -0.98 -5.48
N MET A 82 -10.84 -0.11 -5.46
CA MET A 82 -11.26 0.56 -4.24
C MET A 82 -11.90 -0.40 -3.24
N LEU A 83 -12.97 -1.09 -3.64
CA LEU A 83 -13.70 -2.00 -2.76
C LEU A 83 -12.87 -3.24 -2.41
N ASN A 84 -12.23 -3.84 -3.40
CA ASN A 84 -11.39 -5.03 -3.18
C ASN A 84 -10.23 -4.77 -2.19
N CYS A 85 -9.66 -3.55 -2.21
CA CYS A 85 -8.67 -3.14 -1.21
C CYS A 85 -9.32 -2.73 0.11
N GLY A 86 -10.49 -2.10 0.06
CA GLY A 86 -11.19 -1.56 1.23
C GLY A 86 -11.62 -2.65 2.21
N VAL A 87 -12.13 -3.77 1.72
CA VAL A 87 -12.57 -4.89 2.56
C VAL A 87 -11.44 -5.56 3.36
N VAL A 88 -10.17 -5.33 2.97
CA VAL A 88 -9.02 -5.80 3.76
C VAL A 88 -8.99 -5.15 5.16
N ALA A 89 -9.60 -3.97 5.32
CA ALA A 89 -9.72 -3.29 6.61
C ALA A 89 -10.45 -4.12 7.68
N GLU A 90 -11.30 -5.08 7.27
CA GLU A 90 -12.04 -5.97 8.19
C GLU A 90 -11.12 -6.83 9.08
N VAL A 91 -9.90 -7.11 8.61
CA VAL A 91 -8.95 -7.97 9.33
C VAL A 91 -7.69 -7.23 9.80
N VAL A 92 -7.63 -5.91 9.61
CA VAL A 92 -6.54 -5.07 10.16
C VAL A 92 -6.87 -4.70 11.59
N PRO A 93 -6.03 -5.08 12.60
CA PRO A 93 -6.27 -4.74 13.99
C PRO A 93 -6.25 -3.23 14.25
N GLU A 94 -6.93 -2.78 15.29
CA GLU A 94 -6.99 -1.37 15.66
C GLU A 94 -5.65 -0.84 16.19
N ASN A 95 -5.41 0.47 15.93
CA ASN A 95 -4.25 1.22 16.46
C ASN A 95 -2.89 0.58 16.14
N THR A 96 -2.77 -0.06 14.99
CA THR A 96 -1.56 -0.77 14.56
C THR A 96 -0.69 0.06 13.63
N THR A 97 0.55 -0.43 13.43
CA THR A 97 1.45 0.00 12.38
C THR A 97 1.38 -0.97 11.20
N LEU A 98 1.20 -0.43 9.99
CA LEU A 98 1.08 -1.22 8.77
C LEU A 98 2.13 -0.78 7.75
N VAL A 99 2.78 -1.75 7.10
CA VAL A 99 3.61 -1.48 5.91
C VAL A 99 2.97 -2.09 4.67
N ASP A 100 2.77 -1.28 3.64
CA ASP A 100 2.35 -1.72 2.32
C ASP A 100 3.59 -1.91 1.45
N ILE A 101 3.92 -3.17 1.13
CA ILE A 101 5.15 -3.55 0.44
C ILE A 101 4.95 -3.48 -1.07
N GLY A 102 5.72 -2.59 -1.73
CA GLY A 102 5.58 -2.36 -3.16
C GLY A 102 4.28 -1.64 -3.49
N SER A 103 4.01 -0.55 -2.79
CA SER A 103 2.74 0.17 -2.82
C SER A 103 2.28 0.60 -4.22
N GLY A 104 3.18 0.80 -5.16
CA GLY A 104 2.86 1.11 -6.56
C GLY A 104 2.05 2.39 -6.71
N ALA A 105 0.79 2.23 -7.09
CA ALA A 105 -0.18 3.34 -7.13
C ALA A 105 -0.79 3.67 -5.75
N GLY A 106 -0.45 2.91 -4.69
CA GLY A 106 -0.99 3.07 -3.33
C GLY A 106 -2.05 2.02 -2.95
N LEU A 107 -2.10 0.90 -3.67
CA LEU A 107 -3.11 -0.15 -3.46
C LEU A 107 -2.50 -1.41 -2.82
N PRO A 108 -2.91 -1.82 -1.62
CA PRO A 108 -4.06 -1.34 -0.86
C PRO A 108 -3.77 -0.22 0.16
N GLY A 109 -2.51 0.18 0.38
CA GLY A 109 -2.08 0.99 1.52
C GLY A 109 -2.82 2.33 1.67
N VAL A 110 -3.01 3.10 0.58
CA VAL A 110 -3.75 4.38 0.61
C VAL A 110 -5.23 4.15 0.94
N VAL A 111 -5.84 3.10 0.36
CA VAL A 111 -7.25 2.77 0.64
C VAL A 111 -7.42 2.43 2.13
N LEU A 112 -6.51 1.64 2.69
CA LEU A 112 -6.52 1.29 4.12
C LEU A 112 -6.33 2.54 4.99
N ALA A 113 -5.44 3.45 4.62
CA ALA A 113 -5.22 4.70 5.34
C ALA A 113 -6.46 5.62 5.34
N ILE A 114 -7.22 5.65 4.25
CA ILE A 114 -8.47 6.40 4.14
C ILE A 114 -9.52 5.85 5.10
N ILE A 115 -9.67 4.50 5.16
CA ILE A 115 -10.72 3.84 5.97
C ILE A 115 -10.33 3.78 7.45
N ARG A 116 -9.04 3.63 7.75
CA ARG A 116 -8.50 3.35 9.08
C ARG A 116 -7.56 4.48 9.55
N PRO A 117 -8.09 5.64 9.95
CA PRO A 117 -7.27 6.75 10.45
C PRO A 117 -6.51 6.41 11.75
N ASP A 118 -6.93 5.36 12.46
CA ASP A 118 -6.27 4.80 13.63
C ASP A 118 -5.01 4.00 13.31
N VAL A 119 -4.83 3.56 12.05
CA VAL A 119 -3.69 2.76 11.59
C VAL A 119 -2.62 3.66 10.99
N ARG A 120 -1.36 3.53 11.45
CA ARG A 120 -0.22 4.23 10.85
C ARG A 120 0.32 3.41 9.68
N VAL A 121 0.18 3.94 8.47
CA VAL A 121 0.53 3.26 7.22
C VAL A 121 1.86 3.77 6.69
N THR A 122 2.80 2.87 6.41
CA THR A 122 4.03 3.15 5.66
C THR A 122 3.89 2.58 4.25
N LEU A 123 3.89 3.45 3.25
CA LEU A 123 3.89 3.08 1.84
C LEU A 123 5.33 2.86 1.38
N LEU A 124 5.74 1.60 1.22
CA LEU A 124 7.12 1.23 0.86
C LEU A 124 7.22 0.93 -0.63
N GLU A 125 7.95 1.78 -1.37
CA GLU A 125 8.08 1.68 -2.83
C GLU A 125 9.51 2.03 -3.29
N PRO A 126 10.21 1.18 -4.04
CA PRO A 126 11.59 1.46 -4.46
C PRO A 126 11.71 2.48 -5.60
N LEU A 127 10.71 2.64 -6.46
CA LEU A 127 10.80 3.49 -7.66
C LEU A 127 10.46 4.94 -7.35
N LEU A 128 11.40 5.85 -7.59
CA LEU A 128 11.24 7.29 -7.32
C LEU A 128 9.96 7.87 -7.94
N ARG A 129 9.66 7.56 -9.20
CA ARG A 129 8.46 8.09 -9.88
C ARG A 129 7.17 7.72 -9.16
N ARG A 130 7.12 6.52 -8.52
CA ARG A 130 5.96 6.04 -7.77
C ARG A 130 5.90 6.68 -6.38
N THR A 131 7.04 6.84 -5.71
CA THR A 131 7.07 7.53 -4.41
C THR A 131 6.68 9.00 -4.53
N VAL A 132 7.04 9.67 -5.63
CA VAL A 132 6.58 11.05 -5.91
C VAL A 132 5.06 11.07 -6.04
N PHE A 133 4.47 10.19 -6.84
CA PHE A 133 3.02 10.08 -6.96
C PHE A 133 2.35 9.81 -5.60
N LEU A 134 2.88 8.85 -4.83
CA LEU A 134 2.36 8.52 -3.49
C LEU A 134 2.40 9.74 -2.55
N SER A 135 3.47 10.52 -2.57
CA SER A 135 3.58 11.73 -1.75
C SER A 135 2.57 12.80 -2.17
N GLU A 136 2.39 13.01 -3.47
CA GLU A 136 1.40 13.95 -4.00
C GLU A 136 -0.03 13.57 -3.59
N ILE A 137 -0.42 12.29 -3.75
CA ILE A 137 -1.78 11.85 -3.39
C ILE A 137 -2.03 11.88 -1.89
N THR A 138 -1.04 11.54 -1.06
CA THR A 138 -1.20 11.59 0.41
C THR A 138 -1.37 13.03 0.90
N GLU A 139 -0.70 14.00 0.27
CA GLU A 139 -0.88 15.43 0.56
C GLU A 139 -2.26 15.93 0.11
N ILE A 140 -2.69 15.60 -1.12
CA ILE A 140 -4.01 15.98 -1.66
C ILE A 140 -5.14 15.43 -0.78
N LEU A 141 -5.03 14.15 -0.36
CA LEU A 141 -6.03 13.47 0.46
C LEU A 141 -5.94 13.83 1.96
N LYS A 142 -4.91 14.59 2.36
CA LYS A 142 -4.64 14.98 3.77
C LYS A 142 -4.61 13.77 4.70
N LEU A 143 -3.79 12.78 4.34
CA LEU A 143 -3.62 11.56 5.12
C LEU A 143 -2.47 11.71 6.13
N ASP A 144 -2.76 12.23 7.31
CA ASP A 144 -1.77 12.47 8.37
C ASP A 144 -1.22 11.17 8.99
N ASN A 145 -1.90 10.05 8.73
CA ASN A 145 -1.52 8.71 9.19
C ASN A 145 -0.64 7.95 8.19
N VAL A 146 -0.13 8.60 7.14
CA VAL A 146 0.67 7.96 6.08
C VAL A 146 2.09 8.49 6.04
N GLU A 147 3.06 7.57 5.97
CA GLU A 147 4.46 7.84 5.64
C GLU A 147 4.80 7.20 4.29
N VAL A 148 5.35 7.97 3.36
CA VAL A 148 5.88 7.43 2.10
C VAL A 148 7.38 7.20 2.25
N LEU A 149 7.81 5.94 2.08
CA LEU A 149 9.20 5.54 2.23
C LEU A 149 9.75 4.94 0.94
N ARG A 150 10.77 5.61 0.38
CA ARG A 150 11.47 5.06 -0.77
C ARG A 150 12.52 4.05 -0.32
N GLY A 151 12.35 2.79 -0.72
CA GLY A 151 13.29 1.71 -0.39
C GLY A 151 12.77 0.34 -0.76
N ARG A 152 13.62 -0.65 -0.56
CA ARG A 152 13.26 -2.07 -0.71
C ARG A 152 13.01 -2.68 0.67
N ALA A 153 12.13 -3.67 0.73
CA ALA A 153 11.80 -4.37 1.96
C ALA A 153 13.04 -4.98 2.64
N GLU A 154 13.95 -5.53 1.84
CA GLU A 154 15.19 -6.15 2.31
C GLU A 154 16.14 -5.14 3.01
N GLU A 155 16.09 -3.87 2.61
CA GLU A 155 16.92 -2.80 3.20
C GLU A 155 16.43 -2.40 4.59
N LEU A 156 15.13 -2.61 4.87
CA LEU A 156 14.48 -2.33 6.14
C LEU A 156 14.45 -3.52 7.10
N ALA A 157 14.77 -4.71 6.60
CA ALA A 157 14.74 -5.95 7.37
C ALA A 157 15.45 -5.79 8.72
N TYR A 158 14.75 -6.10 9.83
CA TYR A 158 15.20 -5.98 11.22
C TYR A 158 15.58 -4.57 11.70
N LYS A 159 15.41 -3.53 10.87
CA LYS A 159 15.64 -2.12 11.24
C LYS A 159 14.35 -1.42 11.62
N ARG A 160 13.27 -1.77 10.98
CA ARG A 160 11.91 -1.33 11.31
C ARG A 160 11.01 -2.55 11.45
N VAL A 161 10.09 -2.50 12.38
CA VAL A 161 9.12 -3.58 12.61
C VAL A 161 7.71 -2.99 12.65
N PHE A 162 6.76 -3.77 12.14
CA PHE A 162 5.37 -3.43 11.99
C PHE A 162 4.48 -4.51 12.60
N ASP A 163 3.25 -4.15 12.91
CA ASP A 163 2.23 -5.10 13.36
C ASP A 163 1.66 -5.87 12.17
N VAL A 164 1.46 -5.18 11.04
CA VAL A 164 0.87 -5.72 9.81
C VAL A 164 1.74 -5.36 8.61
N ALA A 165 1.90 -6.32 7.70
CA ALA A 165 2.39 -6.08 6.35
C ALA A 165 1.28 -6.42 5.36
N THR A 166 1.13 -5.61 4.32
CA THR A 166 0.23 -5.93 3.20
C THR A 166 0.98 -5.83 1.88
N ALA A 167 0.47 -6.51 0.87
CA ALA A 167 0.96 -6.41 -0.49
C ALA A 167 -0.10 -6.88 -1.50
N ARG A 168 -0.11 -6.28 -2.68
CA ARG A 168 -0.96 -6.65 -3.79
C ARG A 168 -0.15 -6.72 -5.09
N ALA A 169 -0.25 -7.85 -5.82
CA ALA A 169 0.34 -8.03 -7.15
C ALA A 169 1.86 -7.74 -7.27
N VAL A 170 2.62 -7.95 -6.18
CA VAL A 170 4.06 -7.60 -6.13
C VAL A 170 4.94 -8.75 -6.63
N THR A 171 4.75 -9.96 -6.09
CA THR A 171 5.64 -11.11 -6.35
C THR A 171 4.97 -12.42 -5.89
N PRO A 172 5.46 -13.61 -6.31
CA PRO A 172 5.02 -14.87 -5.72
C PRO A 172 5.19 -14.91 -4.20
N LEU A 173 4.37 -15.71 -3.53
CA LEU A 173 4.26 -15.74 -2.06
C LEU A 173 5.58 -16.08 -1.36
N ASP A 174 6.36 -17.00 -1.90
CA ASP A 174 7.66 -17.39 -1.34
C ASP A 174 8.60 -16.20 -1.17
N ARG A 175 8.72 -15.37 -2.21
CA ARG A 175 9.53 -14.17 -2.19
C ARG A 175 8.92 -13.09 -1.28
N LEU A 176 7.59 -12.93 -1.33
CA LEU A 176 6.91 -11.96 -0.49
C LEU A 176 7.10 -12.28 1.00
N VAL A 177 7.01 -13.54 1.39
CA VAL A 177 7.28 -14.02 2.76
C VAL A 177 8.70 -13.69 3.20
N ALA A 178 9.69 -13.91 2.31
CA ALA A 178 11.09 -13.58 2.60
C ALA A 178 11.31 -12.08 2.86
N TRP A 179 10.54 -11.22 2.20
CA TRP A 179 10.60 -9.77 2.35
C TRP A 179 9.83 -9.24 3.54
N SER A 180 8.65 -9.81 3.80
CA SER A 180 7.71 -9.27 4.80
C SER A 180 7.99 -9.75 6.22
N LEU A 181 8.29 -11.03 6.46
CA LEU A 181 8.45 -11.54 7.81
C LEU A 181 9.57 -10.84 8.61
N PRO A 182 10.74 -10.46 8.02
CA PRO A 182 11.72 -9.66 8.72
C PRO A 182 11.29 -8.23 9.10
N LEU A 183 10.17 -7.75 8.56
CA LEU A 183 9.57 -6.44 8.89
C LEU A 183 8.47 -6.57 9.95
N LEU A 184 8.09 -7.77 10.35
CA LEU A 184 7.03 -8.00 11.31
C LEU A 184 7.58 -8.31 12.70
N ARG A 185 6.90 -7.78 13.74
CA ARG A 185 7.15 -8.25 15.10
C ARG A 185 6.72 -9.71 15.26
N GLU A 186 7.17 -10.36 16.32
CA GLU A 186 6.62 -11.67 16.70
C GLU A 186 5.10 -11.57 16.90
N GLY A 187 4.34 -12.42 16.22
CA GLY A 187 2.88 -12.38 16.19
C GLY A 187 2.29 -11.31 15.25
N GLY A 188 3.12 -10.54 14.55
CA GLY A 188 2.65 -9.66 13.46
C GLY A 188 2.20 -10.46 12.24
N GLU A 189 1.45 -9.84 11.34
CA GLU A 189 0.75 -10.53 10.28
C GLU A 189 1.06 -9.98 8.89
N LEU A 190 1.34 -10.87 7.94
CA LEU A 190 1.29 -10.55 6.52
C LEU A 190 -0.13 -10.84 6.01
N LEU A 191 -0.76 -9.84 5.40
CA LEU A 191 -2.04 -9.92 4.71
C LEU A 191 -1.79 -9.73 3.20
N ALA A 192 -1.48 -10.82 2.50
CA ALA A 192 -1.16 -10.77 1.07
C ALA A 192 -2.43 -10.97 0.23
N MET A 193 -2.82 -9.95 -0.54
CA MET A 193 -3.93 -10.07 -1.50
C MET A 193 -3.53 -11.00 -2.64
N LYS A 194 -4.27 -12.07 -2.81
CA LYS A 194 -4.01 -13.11 -3.80
C LYS A 194 -5.28 -13.47 -4.56
N GLY A 195 -5.11 -14.02 -5.76
CA GLY A 195 -6.21 -14.51 -6.58
C GLY A 195 -6.48 -16.02 -6.38
N GLU A 196 -7.14 -16.63 -7.34
CA GLU A 196 -7.59 -18.03 -7.33
C GLU A 196 -6.48 -19.06 -7.03
N ARG A 197 -5.22 -18.74 -7.38
CA ARG A 197 -4.08 -19.63 -7.13
C ARG A 197 -3.45 -19.49 -5.75
N ALA A 198 -4.12 -18.84 -4.81
CA ALA A 198 -3.57 -18.60 -3.47
C ALA A 198 -3.18 -19.90 -2.74
N ALA A 199 -4.00 -20.95 -2.84
CA ALA A 199 -3.71 -22.25 -2.25
C ALA A 199 -2.45 -22.91 -2.85
N GLU A 200 -2.30 -22.85 -4.18
CA GLU A 200 -1.12 -23.34 -4.89
C GLU A 200 0.15 -22.56 -4.48
N GLU A 201 0.02 -21.23 -4.35
CA GLU A 201 1.14 -20.39 -3.91
C GLU A 201 1.58 -20.73 -2.48
N ILE A 202 0.66 -21.08 -1.58
CA ILE A 202 1.00 -21.53 -0.20
C ILE A 202 1.83 -22.83 -0.27
N GLU A 203 1.38 -23.81 -1.07
CA GLU A 203 2.11 -25.08 -1.23
C GLU A 203 3.53 -24.84 -1.76
N ASN A 204 3.66 -24.00 -2.78
CA ASN A 204 4.95 -23.67 -3.39
C ASN A 204 5.87 -22.89 -2.41
N ALA A 205 5.28 -22.10 -1.50
CA ALA A 205 6.01 -21.31 -0.51
C ALA A 205 6.34 -22.07 0.78
N ARG A 206 5.91 -23.31 0.99
CA ARG A 206 6.07 -24.06 2.25
C ARG A 206 7.49 -24.02 2.83
N ARG A 207 8.50 -24.25 2.00
CA ARG A 207 9.90 -24.21 2.44
C ARG A 207 10.31 -22.83 2.93
N GLN A 208 9.89 -21.80 2.20
CA GLN A 208 10.21 -20.42 2.55
C GLN A 208 9.47 -19.96 3.81
N LEU A 209 8.19 -20.32 3.96
CA LEU A 209 7.40 -20.08 5.17
C LEU A 209 8.11 -20.63 6.40
N GLN A 210 8.54 -21.89 6.34
CA GLN A 210 9.28 -22.53 7.43
C GLN A 210 10.64 -21.85 7.68
N ALA A 211 11.41 -21.57 6.62
CA ALA A 211 12.73 -20.95 6.73
C ALA A 211 12.67 -19.52 7.29
N SER A 212 11.61 -18.77 6.98
CA SER A 212 11.36 -17.41 7.49
C SER A 212 10.78 -17.39 8.90
N GLY A 213 10.46 -18.55 9.49
CA GLY A 213 9.91 -18.64 10.84
C GLY A 213 8.43 -18.26 10.91
N ALA A 214 7.65 -18.53 9.87
CA ALA A 214 6.21 -18.41 9.93
C ALA A 214 5.62 -19.33 11.00
N ARG A 215 4.73 -18.79 11.85
CA ARG A 215 4.03 -19.55 12.90
C ARG A 215 2.81 -20.27 12.35
N SER A 216 2.07 -19.59 11.46
CA SER A 216 0.90 -20.13 10.78
C SER A 216 0.73 -19.48 9.42
N VAL A 217 0.03 -20.17 8.54
CA VAL A 217 -0.43 -19.68 7.24
C VAL A 217 -1.83 -20.21 6.99
N GLU A 218 -2.72 -19.33 6.55
CA GLU A 218 -4.11 -19.66 6.25
C GLU A 218 -4.65 -18.80 5.09
N LEU A 219 -5.70 -19.29 4.45
CA LEU A 219 -6.51 -18.50 3.53
C LEU A 219 -7.62 -17.84 4.32
N VAL A 220 -7.77 -16.53 4.13
CA VAL A 220 -8.84 -15.73 4.71
C VAL A 220 -9.62 -15.07 3.59
N THR A 221 -10.93 -15.12 3.68
CA THR A 221 -11.83 -14.42 2.75
C THR A 221 -12.45 -13.24 3.48
N VAL A 222 -12.44 -12.07 2.85
CA VAL A 222 -13.03 -10.83 3.38
C VAL A 222 -13.95 -10.19 2.36
N GLY A 223 -14.88 -9.36 2.83
CA GLY A 223 -15.80 -8.63 1.97
C GLY A 223 -16.96 -9.47 1.45
N GLU A 224 -17.37 -10.53 2.17
CA GLU A 224 -18.56 -11.29 1.83
C GLU A 224 -19.79 -10.37 1.82
N GLY A 225 -20.57 -10.43 0.73
CA GLY A 225 -21.72 -9.55 0.51
C GLY A 225 -21.39 -8.11 0.12
N LYS A 226 -20.10 -7.73 0.06
CA LYS A 226 -19.62 -6.38 -0.32
C LYS A 226 -18.88 -6.37 -1.64
N VAL A 227 -18.15 -7.43 -1.96
CA VAL A 227 -17.42 -7.59 -3.23
C VAL A 227 -17.66 -8.98 -3.82
N GLU A 228 -17.68 -9.05 -5.15
CA GLU A 228 -17.93 -10.33 -5.86
C GLU A 228 -16.86 -10.51 -6.96
N PRO A 229 -16.06 -11.59 -6.90
CA PRO A 229 -15.94 -12.52 -5.76
C PRO A 229 -15.31 -11.85 -4.52
N PRO A 230 -15.55 -12.41 -3.31
CA PRO A 230 -14.89 -11.92 -2.10
C PRO A 230 -13.37 -11.95 -2.21
N THR A 231 -12.71 -11.01 -1.51
CA THR A 231 -11.26 -10.88 -1.57
C THR A 231 -10.56 -12.00 -0.82
N THR A 232 -9.66 -12.70 -1.49
CA THR A 232 -8.84 -13.75 -0.88
C THR A 232 -7.51 -13.18 -0.40
N LEU A 233 -7.18 -13.43 0.86
CA LEU A 233 -5.91 -13.09 1.49
C LEU A 233 -5.17 -14.36 1.88
N VAL A 234 -3.85 -14.37 1.70
CA VAL A 234 -2.97 -15.28 2.42
C VAL A 234 -2.51 -14.55 3.67
N ARG A 235 -2.97 -15.03 4.84
CA ARG A 235 -2.56 -14.54 6.16
C ARG A 235 -1.43 -15.38 6.66
N VAL A 236 -0.28 -14.75 6.97
CA VAL A 236 0.88 -15.42 7.56
C VAL A 236 1.22 -14.72 8.86
N VAL A 237 1.19 -15.47 9.97
CA VAL A 237 1.60 -14.97 11.28
C VAL A 237 3.10 -15.17 11.46
N ALA A 238 3.84 -14.10 11.76
CA ALA A 238 5.26 -14.16 12.03
C ALA A 238 5.53 -14.83 13.38
N GLY A 239 6.41 -15.82 13.37
CA GLY A 239 6.96 -16.41 14.59
C GLY A 239 8.15 -15.61 15.12
N ARG A 240 8.86 -16.18 16.06
CA ARG A 240 10.10 -15.57 16.56
C ARG A 240 11.12 -15.50 15.42
N PRO A 241 11.73 -14.33 15.17
CA PRO A 241 12.78 -14.22 14.17
C PRO A 241 13.84 -15.32 14.41
N PRO A 242 14.34 -15.98 13.36
CA PRO A 242 15.43 -16.94 13.52
C PRO A 242 16.56 -16.19 14.23
N GLY A 243 16.87 -16.62 15.44
CA GLY A 243 17.85 -15.95 16.30
C GLY A 243 19.13 -15.72 15.52
N ASN A 244 19.65 -14.50 15.58
CA ASN A 244 21.00 -14.18 15.10
C ASN A 244 21.96 -15.10 15.89
N GLY A 245 22.16 -16.32 15.39
CA GLY A 245 23.04 -17.30 15.98
C GLY A 245 24.42 -16.69 16.05
N LYS A 246 24.72 -16.01 17.17
CA LYS A 246 26.09 -15.68 17.52
C LYS A 246 26.87 -16.99 17.38
N ARG A 247 27.59 -17.14 16.25
CA ARG A 247 28.62 -18.17 16.11
C ARG A 247 29.45 -18.11 17.39
N ARG A 248 29.13 -18.97 18.37
CA ARG A 248 30.01 -19.26 19.46
C ARG A 248 31.31 -19.74 18.81
N ARG A 249 32.25 -18.84 18.63
CA ARG A 249 33.62 -19.15 18.36
C ARG A 249 34.04 -20.12 19.47
N ARG A 250 34.06 -21.43 19.20
CA ARG A 250 34.80 -22.37 19.99
C ARG A 250 36.26 -21.92 19.96
N LYS A 251 36.70 -21.25 21.04
CA LYS A 251 38.13 -21.19 21.37
C LYS A 251 38.59 -22.63 21.63
N ARG A 252 39.42 -23.12 20.78
CA ARG A 252 40.35 -24.21 21.12
C ARG A 252 41.60 -23.57 21.71
#